data_0bb5e06d287885a8e7cae997da9485b7
#
_entry.id   0bb5e06d287885a8e7cae997da9485b7
#
_cell.length_a   1.000
_cell.length_b   1.000
_cell.length_c   1.000
_cell.angle_alpha   90.00
_cell.angle_beta   90.00
_cell.angle_gamma   90.00
#
_symmetry.space_group_name_H-M   'P 1'
#
loop_
_entity.id
_entity.type
_entity.pdbx_description
1 polymer ?
#
loop_
_entity_poly.entity_id
_entity_poly.type
_entity_poly.pdbx_seq_one_letter_code
_entity_poly.pdbx_strand_id
1 'polypeptide(L)'
;MSATSGSLLIEVCVDSVQSAINAVEAGADRLEVCGNLGIGGGTTPSLGLVKSIQRAVDVPLMVMVRPRIGDFLYSEEEVDVMLEDIRIFKQRNVRGFVVGALSKDGRVNAEVMKRLVDEILPFEGTAHTSPEKLHIDQFDSGQGKAAHLALPMLEELFEEAKSLVEDEVWGLTLMPGSGINTKSVATVLESLLPRGLCEIHLSGGKWVEGEMEFKRAGMGMGSGGEGNWGIWVTQEDEIRGVREVVDEAR
;
A
#
# COMPACT_ATOMS: atom_id res chain seq x y z
N MET A 1 -10.02 -0.10 32.27
CA MET A 1 -9.73 -1.38 31.58
C MET A 1 -8.55 -1.12 30.70
N SER A 2 -7.45 -1.82 30.91
CA SER A 2 -6.21 -1.64 30.15
C SER A 2 -6.47 -2.01 28.70
N ALA A 3 -6.29 -1.07 27.78
CA ALA A 3 -6.25 -1.36 26.36
C ALA A 3 -5.10 -2.36 26.15
N THR A 4 -5.41 -3.54 25.65
CA THR A 4 -4.41 -4.45 25.11
C THR A 4 -3.68 -3.70 24.00
N SER A 5 -2.39 -3.40 24.21
CA SER A 5 -1.54 -2.79 23.16
C SER A 5 -1.42 -3.83 22.04
N GLY A 6 -2.29 -3.73 21.06
CA GLY A 6 -2.15 -4.46 19.81
C GLY A 6 -0.85 -4.02 19.12
N SER A 7 -0.12 -4.96 18.52
CA SER A 7 1.10 -4.60 17.77
C SER A 7 0.72 -3.72 16.58
N LEU A 8 1.44 -2.61 16.37
CA LEU A 8 1.28 -1.78 15.18
C LEU A 8 1.73 -2.59 13.97
N LEU A 9 0.84 -2.72 12.99
CA LEU A 9 1.09 -3.50 11.79
C LEU A 9 1.93 -2.69 10.80
N ILE A 10 2.98 -3.31 10.28
CA ILE A 10 3.78 -2.77 9.18
C ILE A 10 3.41 -3.50 7.90
N GLU A 11 2.76 -2.80 6.96
CA GLU A 11 2.55 -3.28 5.62
C GLU A 11 3.63 -2.76 4.68
N VAL A 12 4.21 -3.65 3.86
CA VAL A 12 5.24 -3.29 2.88
C VAL A 12 4.76 -3.62 1.48
N CYS A 13 4.78 -2.62 0.57
CA CYS A 13 4.48 -2.87 -0.84
C CYS A 13 5.72 -3.40 -1.57
N VAL A 14 5.50 -4.45 -2.38
CA VAL A 14 6.54 -5.22 -3.06
C VAL A 14 6.12 -5.59 -4.48
N ASP A 15 7.07 -5.60 -5.41
CA ASP A 15 6.86 -5.98 -6.81
C ASP A 15 7.78 -7.10 -7.31
N SER A 16 8.48 -7.78 -6.40
CA SER A 16 9.32 -8.93 -6.70
C SER A 16 9.37 -9.93 -5.54
N VAL A 17 9.73 -11.17 -5.84
CA VAL A 17 9.89 -12.21 -4.81
C VAL A 17 11.01 -11.84 -3.85
N GLN A 18 12.11 -11.27 -4.35
CA GLN A 18 13.22 -10.86 -3.49
C GLN A 18 12.81 -9.71 -2.55
N SER A 19 12.06 -8.70 -3.05
CA SER A 19 11.52 -7.64 -2.19
C SER A 19 10.58 -8.20 -1.11
N ALA A 20 9.78 -9.22 -1.43
CA ALA A 20 8.90 -9.87 -0.46
C ALA A 20 9.68 -10.59 0.63
N ILE A 21 10.73 -11.33 0.28
CA ILE A 21 11.61 -12.01 1.23
C ILE A 21 12.30 -10.97 2.14
N ASN A 22 12.92 -9.95 1.55
CA ASN A 22 13.60 -8.89 2.29
C ASN A 22 12.65 -8.20 3.30
N ALA A 23 11.43 -7.88 2.86
CA ALA A 23 10.46 -7.22 3.72
C ALA A 23 10.07 -8.08 4.93
N VAL A 24 9.79 -9.38 4.71
CA VAL A 24 9.36 -10.30 5.78
C VAL A 24 10.51 -10.60 6.74
N GLU A 25 11.72 -10.85 6.25
CA GLU A 25 12.90 -11.08 7.09
C GLU A 25 13.29 -9.84 7.92
N ALA A 26 12.90 -8.66 7.45
CA ALA A 26 13.10 -7.40 8.16
C ALA A 26 11.94 -6.97 9.08
N GLY A 27 10.86 -7.77 9.16
CA GLY A 27 9.79 -7.58 10.14
C GLY A 27 8.49 -6.97 9.60
N ALA A 28 8.22 -7.09 8.30
CA ALA A 28 6.89 -6.79 7.76
C ALA A 28 5.84 -7.78 8.27
N ASP A 29 4.68 -7.29 8.70
CA ASP A 29 3.56 -8.10 9.18
C ASP A 29 2.61 -8.50 8.05
N ARG A 30 2.54 -7.71 6.98
CA ARG A 30 1.68 -7.89 5.80
C ARG A 30 2.39 -7.34 4.56
N LEU A 31 2.10 -7.90 3.40
CA LEU A 31 2.60 -7.39 2.12
C LEU A 31 1.47 -6.90 1.24
N GLU A 32 1.67 -5.77 0.59
CA GLU A 32 0.91 -5.37 -0.59
C GLU A 32 1.67 -5.78 -1.83
N VAL A 33 1.10 -6.70 -2.61
CA VAL A 33 1.74 -7.19 -3.85
C VAL A 33 1.24 -6.39 -5.03
N CYS A 34 2.16 -5.76 -5.75
CA CYS A 34 1.88 -5.00 -6.96
C CYS A 34 2.88 -5.34 -8.09
N GLY A 35 2.69 -4.77 -9.26
CA GLY A 35 3.67 -4.75 -10.34
C GLY A 35 4.21 -3.34 -10.52
N ASN A 36 5.40 -3.19 -11.11
CA ASN A 36 5.95 -1.91 -11.55
C ASN A 36 6.02 -0.81 -10.47
N LEU A 37 6.35 -1.16 -9.24
CA LEU A 37 6.35 -0.26 -8.08
C LEU A 37 7.28 0.94 -8.29
N GLY A 38 8.48 0.71 -8.78
CA GLY A 38 9.49 1.75 -9.02
C GLY A 38 9.13 2.76 -10.14
N ILE A 39 8.07 2.53 -10.91
CA ILE A 39 7.71 3.34 -12.09
C ILE A 39 6.40 4.13 -11.90
N GLY A 40 5.79 4.13 -10.77
CA GLY A 40 4.54 4.89 -10.63
C GLY A 40 3.61 4.39 -9.54
N GLY A 41 4.17 3.85 -8.47
CA GLY A 41 3.42 3.45 -7.30
C GLY A 41 2.62 2.14 -7.45
N GLY A 42 2.99 1.32 -8.43
CA GLY A 42 2.41 -0.01 -8.59
C GLY A 42 1.21 -0.10 -9.54
N THR A 43 1.00 -1.29 -10.07
CA THR A 43 -0.16 -1.72 -10.88
C THR A 43 -0.58 -3.12 -10.43
N THR A 44 -1.67 -3.67 -10.96
CA THR A 44 -2.06 -5.06 -10.72
C THR A 44 -0.88 -6.00 -10.99
N PRO A 45 -0.50 -6.89 -10.06
CA PRO A 45 0.61 -7.83 -10.24
C PRO A 45 0.21 -8.98 -11.17
N SER A 46 1.19 -9.64 -11.76
CA SER A 46 0.92 -10.88 -12.46
C SER A 46 0.52 -12.00 -11.48
N LEU A 47 -0.35 -12.91 -11.92
CA LEU A 47 -0.70 -14.11 -11.15
C LEU A 47 0.53 -14.97 -10.78
N GLY A 48 1.55 -14.99 -11.67
CA GLY A 48 2.81 -15.68 -11.43
C GLY A 48 3.59 -15.11 -10.26
N LEU A 49 3.64 -13.78 -10.15
CA LEU A 49 4.29 -13.09 -9.05
C LEU A 49 3.61 -13.42 -7.71
N VAL A 50 2.28 -13.26 -7.62
CA VAL A 50 1.52 -13.55 -6.40
C VAL A 50 1.76 -14.99 -5.93
N LYS A 51 1.65 -15.97 -6.84
CA LYS A 51 1.91 -17.39 -6.52
C LYS A 51 3.34 -17.65 -6.08
N SER A 52 4.31 -16.94 -6.62
CA SER A 52 5.71 -17.12 -6.26
C SER A 52 6.01 -16.52 -4.90
N ILE A 53 5.44 -15.38 -4.57
CA ILE A 53 5.53 -14.78 -3.23
C ILE A 53 4.86 -15.68 -2.20
N GLN A 54 3.66 -16.22 -2.46
CA GLN A 54 2.96 -17.15 -1.57
C GLN A 54 3.77 -18.42 -1.23
N ARG A 55 4.69 -18.84 -2.10
CA ARG A 55 5.59 -19.96 -1.82
C ARG A 55 6.84 -19.57 -1.06
N ALA A 56 7.21 -18.29 -1.11
CA ALA A 56 8.46 -17.80 -0.54
C ALA A 56 8.29 -17.26 0.89
N VAL A 57 7.11 -16.74 1.24
CA VAL A 57 6.85 -16.10 2.54
C VAL A 57 5.50 -16.52 3.10
N ASP A 58 5.37 -16.48 4.44
CA ASP A 58 4.15 -16.86 5.17
C ASP A 58 3.61 -15.68 5.96
N VAL A 59 3.16 -14.63 5.22
CA VAL A 59 2.45 -13.46 5.77
C VAL A 59 1.22 -13.17 4.93
N PRO A 60 0.21 -12.44 5.47
CA PRO A 60 -0.96 -12.03 4.69
C PRO A 60 -0.56 -11.21 3.47
N LEU A 61 -1.19 -11.50 2.32
CA LEU A 61 -0.98 -10.76 1.08
C LEU A 61 -2.23 -9.96 0.70
N MET A 62 -2.09 -8.66 0.57
CA MET A 62 -3.02 -7.78 -0.13
C MET A 62 -2.60 -7.68 -1.59
N VAL A 63 -3.54 -7.65 -2.52
CA VAL A 63 -3.24 -7.55 -3.96
C VAL A 63 -3.74 -6.23 -4.48
N MET A 64 -2.83 -5.44 -5.06
CA MET A 64 -3.20 -4.20 -5.73
C MET A 64 -4.00 -4.51 -7.00
N VAL A 65 -5.13 -3.81 -7.16
CA VAL A 65 -5.93 -3.84 -8.39
C VAL A 65 -5.95 -2.42 -8.97
N ARG A 66 -5.02 -2.18 -9.87
CA ARG A 66 -4.83 -0.90 -10.58
C ARG A 66 -4.41 -1.22 -12.01
N PRO A 67 -5.28 -0.99 -13.00
CA PRO A 67 -5.07 -1.49 -14.38
C PRO A 67 -3.93 -0.77 -15.11
N ARG A 68 -3.57 0.44 -14.70
CA ARG A 68 -2.51 1.25 -15.31
C ARG A 68 -1.90 2.26 -14.34
N ILE A 69 -0.74 2.78 -14.68
CA ILE A 69 -0.14 3.98 -14.05
C ILE A 69 -0.91 5.26 -14.46
N GLY A 70 -0.64 6.36 -13.80
CA GLY A 70 -1.28 7.65 -14.03
C GLY A 70 -2.38 7.94 -13.00
N ASP A 71 -3.43 8.61 -13.43
CA ASP A 71 -4.56 8.96 -12.57
C ASP A 71 -5.46 7.78 -12.20
N PHE A 72 -6.44 8.02 -11.35
CA PHE A 72 -7.42 7.02 -10.88
C PHE A 72 -8.81 7.25 -11.48
N LEU A 73 -8.89 8.00 -12.58
CA LEU A 73 -10.11 8.21 -13.34
C LEU A 73 -10.21 7.13 -14.42
N TYR A 74 -10.99 6.09 -14.19
CA TYR A 74 -11.10 4.92 -15.05
C TYR A 74 -12.28 4.97 -16.00
N SER A 75 -12.12 4.39 -17.20
CA SER A 75 -13.22 4.07 -18.10
C SER A 75 -13.99 2.83 -17.61
N GLU A 76 -15.17 2.58 -18.19
CA GLU A 76 -15.95 1.36 -17.86
C GLU A 76 -15.15 0.09 -18.19
N GLU A 77 -14.43 0.08 -19.30
CA GLU A 77 -13.59 -1.06 -19.71
C GLU A 77 -12.44 -1.30 -18.73
N GLU A 78 -11.85 -0.22 -18.16
CA GLU A 78 -10.82 -0.34 -17.13
C GLU A 78 -11.41 -0.86 -15.81
N VAL A 79 -12.62 -0.44 -15.45
CA VAL A 79 -13.33 -0.97 -14.29
C VAL A 79 -13.67 -2.46 -14.49
N ASP A 80 -14.08 -2.87 -15.68
CA ASP A 80 -14.33 -4.27 -16.00
C ASP A 80 -13.05 -5.12 -15.87
N VAL A 81 -11.88 -4.59 -16.28
CA VAL A 81 -10.58 -5.25 -16.04
C VAL A 81 -10.33 -5.41 -14.54
N MET A 82 -10.57 -4.36 -13.74
CA MET A 82 -10.38 -4.42 -12.28
C MET A 82 -11.29 -5.49 -11.63
N LEU A 83 -12.54 -5.56 -12.02
CA LEU A 83 -13.49 -6.56 -11.51
C LEU A 83 -13.05 -7.99 -11.86
N GLU A 84 -12.56 -8.20 -13.07
CA GLU A 84 -12.08 -9.52 -13.49
C GLU A 84 -10.79 -9.91 -12.73
N ASP A 85 -9.85 -8.98 -12.54
CA ASP A 85 -8.65 -9.20 -11.72
C ASP A 85 -9.03 -9.63 -10.29
N ILE A 86 -9.99 -8.94 -9.65
CA ILE A 86 -10.51 -9.31 -8.33
C ILE A 86 -11.02 -10.75 -8.34
N ARG A 87 -11.87 -11.14 -9.31
CA ARG A 87 -12.42 -12.51 -9.43
C ARG A 87 -11.33 -13.56 -9.54
N ILE A 88 -10.29 -13.28 -10.32
CA ILE A 88 -9.14 -14.19 -10.51
C ILE A 88 -8.39 -14.36 -9.20
N PHE A 89 -8.08 -13.26 -8.50
CA PHE A 89 -7.29 -13.31 -7.27
C PHE A 89 -8.07 -13.84 -6.06
N LYS A 90 -9.39 -13.66 -5.98
CA LYS A 90 -10.25 -14.29 -4.96
C LYS A 90 -10.09 -15.81 -4.89
N GLN A 91 -9.72 -16.44 -6.01
CA GLN A 91 -9.48 -17.89 -6.09
C GLN A 91 -8.05 -18.29 -5.66
N ARG A 92 -7.25 -17.38 -5.08
CA ARG A 92 -5.80 -17.57 -4.86
C ARG A 92 -5.34 -17.43 -3.42
N ASN A 93 -6.25 -17.55 -2.46
CA ASN A 93 -5.90 -17.49 -1.04
C ASN A 93 -5.12 -16.19 -0.67
N VAL A 94 -5.53 -15.05 -1.24
CA VAL A 94 -5.05 -13.73 -0.82
C VAL A 94 -5.84 -13.26 0.40
N ARG A 95 -5.28 -12.37 1.19
CA ARG A 95 -5.97 -11.78 2.34
C ARG A 95 -7.03 -10.79 1.92
N GLY A 96 -6.70 -9.95 0.93
CA GLY A 96 -7.59 -8.90 0.47
C GLY A 96 -7.03 -8.16 -0.75
N PHE A 97 -7.60 -7.00 -0.99
CA PHE A 97 -7.36 -6.20 -2.19
C PHE A 97 -7.12 -4.74 -1.86
N VAL A 98 -6.29 -4.10 -2.68
CA VAL A 98 -6.05 -2.66 -2.63
C VAL A 98 -6.59 -2.05 -3.92
N VAL A 99 -7.55 -1.13 -3.78
CA VAL A 99 -8.27 -0.52 -4.91
C VAL A 99 -8.38 1.00 -4.72
N GLY A 100 -8.69 1.73 -5.77
CA GLY A 100 -8.98 3.15 -5.70
C GLY A 100 -9.56 3.64 -7.02
N ALA A 101 -10.54 4.54 -6.97
CA ALA A 101 -11.09 5.20 -8.14
C ALA A 101 -11.51 6.63 -7.79
N LEU A 102 -11.15 7.58 -8.65
CA LEU A 102 -11.48 8.99 -8.50
C LEU A 102 -12.44 9.46 -9.61
N SER A 103 -13.18 10.50 -9.33
CA SER A 103 -13.94 11.29 -10.29
C SER A 103 -13.07 12.41 -10.88
N LYS A 104 -13.57 13.10 -11.91
CA LYS A 104 -12.83 14.18 -12.61
C LYS A 104 -12.44 15.35 -11.71
N ASP A 105 -13.15 15.58 -10.63
CA ASP A 105 -12.90 16.63 -9.63
C ASP A 105 -11.97 16.17 -8.49
N GLY A 106 -11.41 14.95 -8.62
CA GLY A 106 -10.43 14.40 -7.66
C GLY A 106 -11.05 13.81 -6.39
N ARG A 107 -12.38 13.65 -6.34
CA ARG A 107 -13.08 12.98 -5.24
C ARG A 107 -13.15 11.48 -5.47
N VAL A 108 -13.43 10.74 -4.41
CA VAL A 108 -13.72 9.30 -4.51
C VAL A 108 -14.92 9.08 -5.42
N ASN A 109 -14.76 8.22 -6.43
CA ASN A 109 -15.88 7.79 -7.26
C ASN A 109 -16.68 6.71 -6.52
N ALA A 110 -17.67 7.14 -5.74
CA ALA A 110 -18.46 6.26 -4.88
C ALA A 110 -19.17 5.13 -5.64
N GLU A 111 -19.60 5.36 -6.89
CA GLU A 111 -20.28 4.35 -7.71
C GLU A 111 -19.31 3.24 -8.12
N VAL A 112 -18.14 3.61 -8.66
CA VAL A 112 -17.09 2.64 -9.02
C VAL A 112 -16.57 1.93 -7.78
N MET A 113 -16.27 2.67 -6.71
CA MET A 113 -15.79 2.07 -5.45
C MET A 113 -16.79 1.06 -4.88
N LYS A 114 -18.09 1.38 -4.91
CA LYS A 114 -19.13 0.42 -4.48
C LYS A 114 -19.08 -0.87 -5.29
N ARG A 115 -18.96 -0.80 -6.62
CA ARG A 115 -18.87 -1.98 -7.50
C ARG A 115 -17.64 -2.83 -7.16
N LEU A 116 -16.49 -2.20 -6.93
CA LEU A 116 -15.25 -2.89 -6.57
C LEU A 116 -15.39 -3.55 -5.19
N VAL A 117 -15.92 -2.85 -4.19
CA VAL A 117 -16.13 -3.39 -2.84
C VAL A 117 -17.13 -4.54 -2.83
N ASP A 118 -18.25 -4.41 -3.54
CA ASP A 118 -19.24 -5.48 -3.66
C ASP A 118 -18.60 -6.75 -4.26
N GLU A 119 -17.69 -6.60 -5.23
CA GLU A 119 -16.94 -7.72 -5.82
C GLU A 119 -15.88 -8.27 -4.86
N ILE A 120 -15.19 -7.43 -4.06
CA ILE A 120 -14.18 -7.85 -3.09
C ILE A 120 -14.78 -8.69 -1.97
N LEU A 121 -15.93 -8.34 -1.45
CA LEU A 121 -16.54 -9.00 -0.31
C LEU A 121 -16.62 -10.55 -0.50
N PRO A 122 -16.38 -11.36 0.55
CA PRO A 122 -16.08 -11.01 1.96
C PRO A 122 -14.60 -10.84 2.31
N PHE A 123 -13.73 -10.57 1.34
CA PHE A 123 -12.30 -10.32 1.55
C PHE A 123 -12.07 -8.91 2.11
N GLU A 124 -10.91 -8.67 2.72
CA GLU A 124 -10.50 -7.33 3.13
C GLU A 124 -10.28 -6.40 1.92
N GLY A 125 -10.55 -5.13 2.09
CA GLY A 125 -10.31 -4.10 1.07
C GLY A 125 -9.57 -2.92 1.64
N THR A 126 -8.54 -2.43 0.95
CA THR A 126 -7.83 -1.18 1.23
C THR A 126 -8.05 -0.22 0.07
N ALA A 127 -8.37 1.04 0.34
CA ALA A 127 -8.60 2.06 -0.69
C ALA A 127 -7.43 3.04 -0.79
N HIS A 128 -6.94 3.25 -2.01
CA HIS A 128 -5.94 4.26 -2.36
C HIS A 128 -6.64 5.54 -2.85
N THR A 129 -7.21 6.35 -1.97
CA THR A 129 -7.73 7.67 -2.38
C THR A 129 -7.97 8.59 -1.21
N SER A 130 -7.85 9.89 -1.44
CA SER A 130 -8.12 10.94 -0.47
C SER A 130 -9.58 11.11 -0.10
N PRO A 131 -9.88 11.60 1.11
CA PRO A 131 -11.19 11.49 1.69
C PRO A 131 -12.10 12.69 1.39
N GLU A 132 -13.26 12.41 0.87
CA GLU A 132 -14.50 13.00 1.32
C GLU A 132 -15.52 11.87 1.44
N LYS A 133 -15.58 11.27 2.62
CA LYS A 133 -16.67 10.38 3.09
C LYS A 133 -16.87 9.05 2.37
N LEU A 134 -15.88 8.13 2.40
CA LEU A 134 -16.20 6.70 2.30
C LEU A 134 -15.18 5.86 3.10
N HIS A 135 -15.69 4.86 3.82
CA HIS A 135 -15.00 4.11 4.86
C HIS A 135 -14.51 2.77 4.33
N ILE A 136 -13.24 2.70 4.02
CA ILE A 136 -12.49 1.45 3.77
C ILE A 136 -11.06 1.77 4.16
N ASP A 137 -10.26 0.81 4.60
CA ASP A 137 -8.86 1.05 4.98
C ASP A 137 -8.20 1.96 3.97
N GLN A 138 -7.86 3.18 4.40
CA GLN A 138 -7.45 4.24 3.50
C GLN A 138 -5.96 4.45 3.61
N PHE A 139 -5.31 4.23 2.49
CA PHE A 139 -3.94 4.63 2.25
C PHE A 139 -3.90 6.15 2.11
N ASP A 140 -3.45 6.87 3.11
CA ASP A 140 -3.47 8.31 3.03
C ASP A 140 -2.10 8.94 3.32
N SER A 141 -1.64 9.72 2.36
CA SER A 141 -0.53 10.66 2.55
C SER A 141 -1.01 11.97 3.18
N GLY A 142 -2.28 12.09 3.57
CA GLY A 142 -2.91 13.34 4.00
C GLY A 142 -2.96 14.37 2.87
N GLN A 143 -3.13 13.92 1.60
CA GLN A 143 -3.06 14.74 0.39
C GLN A 143 -1.71 15.47 0.19
N GLY A 144 -0.70 15.13 0.99
CA GLY A 144 0.64 15.67 0.88
C GLY A 144 1.57 14.81 0.02
N LYS A 145 2.79 15.31 -0.19
CA LYS A 145 3.85 14.53 -0.88
C LYS A 145 4.34 13.34 -0.05
N ALA A 146 4.10 13.35 1.26
CA ALA A 146 4.45 12.29 2.20
C ALA A 146 3.66 12.46 3.50
N ALA A 147 3.32 11.38 4.18
CA ALA A 147 2.51 11.36 5.39
C ALA A 147 3.06 12.32 6.49
N HIS A 148 4.37 12.31 6.74
CA HIS A 148 4.99 13.17 7.75
C HIS A 148 4.93 14.68 7.43
N LEU A 149 4.59 15.06 6.20
CA LEU A 149 4.41 16.46 5.78
C LEU A 149 2.94 16.92 5.83
N ALA A 150 2.02 16.00 6.07
CA ALA A 150 0.58 16.25 6.07
C ALA A 150 -0.08 15.86 7.41
N LEU A 151 0.67 15.84 8.50
CA LEU A 151 0.18 15.41 9.81
C LEU A 151 -1.09 16.13 10.27
N PRO A 152 -1.27 17.46 10.12
CA PRO A 152 -2.51 18.10 10.53
C PRO A 152 -3.74 17.52 9.84
N MET A 153 -3.66 17.19 8.55
CA MET A 153 -4.77 16.56 7.82
C MET A 153 -5.00 15.12 8.30
N LEU A 154 -3.92 14.35 8.50
CA LEU A 154 -4.03 12.99 9.03
C LEU A 154 -4.64 12.99 10.45
N GLU A 155 -4.26 13.95 11.30
CA GLU A 155 -4.85 14.09 12.62
C GLU A 155 -6.37 14.33 12.56
N GLU A 156 -6.82 15.22 11.67
CA GLU A 156 -8.24 15.48 11.44
C GLU A 156 -8.97 14.21 10.98
N LEU A 157 -8.38 13.46 10.06
CA LEU A 157 -8.94 12.19 9.57
C LEU A 157 -9.08 11.15 10.69
N PHE A 158 -8.07 11.00 11.54
CA PHE A 158 -8.13 10.08 12.67
C PHE A 158 -9.21 10.47 13.69
N GLU A 159 -9.41 11.76 13.94
CA GLU A 159 -10.49 12.22 14.82
C GLU A 159 -11.87 12.01 14.17
N GLU A 160 -11.99 12.25 12.86
CA GLU A 160 -13.23 11.99 12.14
C GLU A 160 -13.58 10.49 12.10
N ALA A 161 -12.58 9.63 11.85
CA ALA A 161 -12.76 8.19 11.86
C ALA A 161 -13.25 7.67 13.22
N LYS A 162 -12.78 8.22 14.34
CA LYS A 162 -13.29 7.84 15.68
C LYS A 162 -14.79 8.11 15.82
N SER A 163 -15.28 9.24 15.31
CA SER A 163 -16.70 9.58 15.40
C SER A 163 -17.59 8.61 14.64
N LEU A 164 -17.05 8.00 13.58
CA LEU A 164 -17.77 7.05 12.74
C LEU A 164 -17.84 5.64 13.33
N VAL A 165 -16.83 5.27 14.12
CA VAL A 165 -16.83 3.98 14.85
C VAL A 165 -17.88 3.97 15.97
N GLU A 166 -18.19 5.13 16.58
CA GLU A 166 -19.26 5.27 17.57
C GLU A 166 -20.66 5.03 16.97
N ASP A 167 -20.83 5.20 15.65
CA ASP A 167 -22.09 5.00 14.92
C ASP A 167 -22.27 3.56 14.35
N GLU A 168 -21.53 2.56 14.88
CA GLU A 168 -21.62 1.13 14.50
C GLU A 168 -21.13 0.81 13.05
N VAL A 169 -20.33 1.65 12.42
CA VAL A 169 -19.66 1.31 11.15
C VAL A 169 -18.42 0.48 11.44
N TRP A 170 -18.52 -0.82 11.24
CA TRP A 170 -17.47 -1.80 11.55
C TRP A 170 -16.27 -1.69 10.64
N GLY A 171 -15.08 -1.62 11.24
CA GLY A 171 -13.82 -2.06 10.61
C GLY A 171 -13.05 -1.03 9.81
N LEU A 172 -13.29 0.29 9.95
CA LEU A 172 -12.43 1.28 9.31
C LEU A 172 -11.12 1.47 10.08
N THR A 173 -10.01 1.22 9.40
CA THR A 173 -8.67 1.53 9.89
C THR A 173 -7.99 2.52 8.95
N LEU A 174 -7.38 3.56 9.49
CA LEU A 174 -6.56 4.48 8.73
C LEU A 174 -5.11 4.01 8.74
N MET A 175 -4.54 3.85 7.55
CA MET A 175 -3.16 3.39 7.38
C MET A 175 -2.33 4.47 6.65
N PRO A 176 -1.60 5.33 7.39
CA PRO A 176 -0.74 6.31 6.78
C PRO A 176 0.34 5.67 5.91
N GLY A 177 0.54 6.23 4.72
CA GLY A 177 1.52 5.77 3.74
C GLY A 177 2.23 6.93 3.03
N SER A 178 3.07 6.60 2.07
CA SER A 178 3.89 7.54 1.31
C SER A 178 4.98 8.24 2.15
N GLY A 179 6.22 8.01 1.79
CA GLY A 179 7.39 8.66 2.41
C GLY A 179 7.68 8.24 3.85
N ILE A 180 7.07 7.16 4.35
CA ILE A 180 7.43 6.56 5.64
C ILE A 180 8.74 5.79 5.44
N ASN A 181 9.71 6.13 6.29
CA ASN A 181 11.06 5.55 6.31
C ASN A 181 11.69 5.78 7.70
N THR A 182 12.89 5.29 7.91
CA THR A 182 13.63 5.39 9.20
C THR A 182 13.74 6.81 9.76
N LYS A 183 13.68 7.85 8.91
CA LYS A 183 13.83 9.27 9.33
C LYS A 183 12.49 9.92 9.66
N SER A 184 11.39 9.43 9.08
CA SER A 184 10.07 10.07 9.16
C SER A 184 9.10 9.32 10.07
N VAL A 185 9.31 8.02 10.31
CA VAL A 185 8.36 7.18 11.06
C VAL A 185 8.15 7.68 12.49
N ALA A 186 9.18 8.09 13.21
CA ALA A 186 9.06 8.58 14.58
C ALA A 186 8.07 9.75 14.69
N THR A 187 8.16 10.72 13.77
CA THR A 187 7.26 11.88 13.73
C THR A 187 5.80 11.47 13.46
N VAL A 188 5.59 10.46 12.60
CA VAL A 188 4.24 9.92 12.33
C VAL A 188 3.69 9.22 13.57
N LEU A 189 4.51 8.42 14.25
CA LEU A 189 4.12 7.72 15.48
C LEU A 189 3.79 8.69 16.61
N GLU A 190 4.63 9.68 16.86
CA GLU A 190 4.41 10.71 17.89
C GLU A 190 3.07 11.42 17.70
N SER A 191 2.71 11.74 16.45
CA SER A 191 1.47 12.43 16.15
C SER A 191 0.24 11.52 16.22
N LEU A 192 0.31 10.31 15.65
CA LEU A 192 -0.87 9.51 15.36
C LEU A 192 -1.13 8.35 16.32
N LEU A 193 -0.12 7.83 17.06
CA LEU A 193 -0.34 6.81 18.09
C LEU A 193 -1.37 7.23 19.15
N PRO A 194 -1.33 8.48 19.68
CA PRO A 194 -2.35 8.92 20.64
C PRO A 194 -3.77 8.98 20.03
N ARG A 195 -3.87 8.98 18.71
CA ARG A 195 -5.13 9.03 17.95
C ARG A 195 -5.64 7.67 17.51
N GLY A 196 -4.92 6.58 17.83
CA GLY A 196 -5.33 5.22 17.55
C GLY A 196 -4.70 4.62 16.28
N LEU A 197 -3.53 5.13 15.86
CA LEU A 197 -2.74 4.50 14.79
C LEU A 197 -2.43 3.05 15.14
N CYS A 198 -2.79 2.13 14.26
CA CYS A 198 -2.53 0.70 14.41
C CYS A 198 -1.84 0.06 13.17
N GLU A 199 -1.78 0.77 12.05
CA GLU A 199 -1.16 0.29 10.82
C GLU A 199 -0.38 1.41 10.13
N ILE A 200 0.76 1.06 9.51
CA ILE A 200 1.54 1.96 8.62
C ILE A 200 1.95 1.23 7.36
N HIS A 201 2.15 1.99 6.29
CA HIS A 201 2.56 1.46 5.00
C HIS A 201 3.82 2.13 4.44
N LEU A 202 4.69 1.32 3.85
CA LEU A 202 5.90 1.82 3.17
C LEU A 202 6.37 0.86 2.06
N SER A 203 7.26 1.32 1.20
CA SER A 203 7.95 0.47 0.22
C SER A 203 9.35 0.09 0.64
N GLY A 204 10.06 0.99 1.34
CA GLY A 204 11.47 0.80 1.72
C GLY A 204 12.39 0.48 0.54
N GLY A 205 11.95 0.75 -0.69
CA GLY A 205 12.64 0.33 -1.90
C GLY A 205 13.59 1.39 -2.46
N LYS A 206 14.56 0.92 -3.23
CA LYS A 206 15.45 1.76 -4.05
C LYS A 206 15.84 1.06 -5.33
N TRP A 207 16.31 1.84 -6.30
CA TRP A 207 16.94 1.31 -7.49
C TRP A 207 18.31 0.74 -7.15
N VAL A 208 18.56 -0.52 -7.50
CA VAL A 208 19.87 -1.16 -7.42
C VAL A 208 20.35 -1.48 -8.82
N GLU A 209 21.65 -1.49 -9.04
CA GLU A 209 22.21 -1.84 -10.33
C GLU A 209 21.93 -3.32 -10.65
N GLY A 210 21.42 -3.59 -11.84
CA GLY A 210 21.23 -4.96 -12.32
C GLY A 210 22.55 -5.63 -12.69
N GLU A 211 22.62 -6.95 -12.59
CA GLU A 211 23.82 -7.75 -12.90
C GLU A 211 24.18 -7.81 -14.40
N MET A 212 23.33 -7.24 -15.26
CA MET A 212 23.55 -7.28 -16.71
C MET A 212 24.76 -6.45 -17.11
N GLU A 213 25.79 -7.08 -17.66
CA GLU A 213 27.03 -6.45 -18.12
C GLU A 213 26.83 -5.73 -19.47
N PHE A 214 26.02 -6.30 -20.35
CA PHE A 214 25.76 -5.72 -21.66
C PHE A 214 24.76 -4.56 -21.58
N LYS A 215 25.29 -3.34 -21.52
CA LYS A 215 24.49 -2.10 -21.50
C LYS A 215 24.83 -1.25 -22.71
N ARG A 216 23.93 -1.16 -23.66
CA ARG A 216 24.11 -0.34 -24.87
C ARG A 216 23.42 1.02 -24.70
N ALA A 217 24.13 2.09 -25.01
CA ALA A 217 23.57 3.43 -24.98
C ALA A 217 22.31 3.55 -25.85
N GLY A 218 21.26 4.13 -25.32
CA GLY A 218 19.97 4.31 -25.97
C GLY A 218 19.07 3.05 -26.04
N MET A 219 19.45 1.95 -25.41
CA MET A 219 18.64 0.71 -25.33
C MET A 219 18.06 0.41 -23.96
N GLY A 220 18.09 1.36 -23.01
CA GLY A 220 17.44 1.17 -21.72
C GLY A 220 15.92 1.02 -21.89
N MET A 221 15.34 -0.02 -21.28
CA MET A 221 13.91 -0.35 -21.35
C MET A 221 13.15 0.05 -20.06
N GLY A 222 13.81 0.80 -19.18
CA GLY A 222 13.25 1.20 -17.89
C GLY A 222 12.68 2.61 -17.87
N SER A 223 12.52 3.15 -16.67
CA SER A 223 11.87 4.44 -16.38
C SER A 223 12.74 5.69 -16.62
N GLY A 224 13.93 5.53 -17.20
CA GLY A 224 14.91 6.60 -17.34
C GLY A 224 15.90 6.66 -16.15
N GLY A 225 17.03 7.35 -16.34
CA GLY A 225 18.05 7.46 -15.30
C GLY A 225 18.53 6.12 -14.75
N GLU A 226 18.57 5.99 -13.44
CA GLU A 226 18.94 4.74 -12.74
C GLU A 226 17.99 3.59 -13.07
N GLY A 227 16.71 3.87 -13.31
CA GLY A 227 15.70 2.87 -13.67
C GLY A 227 15.83 2.28 -15.08
N ASN A 228 16.75 2.75 -15.92
CA ASN A 228 16.93 2.17 -17.25
C ASN A 228 17.50 0.76 -17.24
N TRP A 229 18.38 0.48 -16.30
CA TRP A 229 19.07 -0.80 -16.13
C TRP A 229 19.01 -1.31 -14.69
N GLY A 230 18.52 -0.47 -13.78
CA GLY A 230 18.35 -0.80 -12.39
C GLY A 230 17.13 -1.68 -12.16
N ILE A 231 17.13 -2.34 -11.01
CA ILE A 231 16.04 -3.15 -10.51
C ILE A 231 15.54 -2.49 -9.23
N TRP A 232 14.22 -2.30 -9.10
CA TRP A 232 13.63 -1.82 -7.85
C TRP A 232 13.61 -2.95 -6.82
N VAL A 233 14.19 -2.71 -5.64
CA VAL A 233 14.28 -3.73 -4.58
C VAL A 233 14.06 -3.11 -3.21
N THR A 234 13.16 -3.70 -2.43
CA THR A 234 12.95 -3.37 -1.02
C THR A 234 14.20 -3.69 -0.21
N GLN A 235 14.66 -2.74 0.60
CA GLN A 235 15.88 -2.83 1.39
C GLN A 235 15.55 -3.29 2.81
N GLU A 236 16.18 -4.38 3.26
CA GLU A 236 16.00 -4.91 4.62
C GLU A 236 16.31 -3.86 5.69
N ASP A 237 17.41 -3.11 5.51
CA ASP A 237 17.85 -2.10 6.48
C ASP A 237 16.78 -1.03 6.73
N GLU A 238 16.07 -0.61 5.68
CA GLU A 238 14.99 0.38 5.79
C GLU A 238 13.79 -0.20 6.55
N ILE A 239 13.37 -1.41 6.22
CA ILE A 239 12.23 -2.05 6.90
C ILE A 239 12.58 -2.34 8.36
N ARG A 240 13.76 -2.91 8.63
CA ARG A 240 14.25 -3.21 9.97
C ARG A 240 14.36 -1.96 10.84
N GLY A 241 14.91 -0.88 10.29
CA GLY A 241 15.02 0.40 11.01
C GLY A 241 13.65 1.01 11.34
N VAL A 242 12.65 0.88 10.44
CA VAL A 242 11.27 1.29 10.75
C VAL A 242 10.67 0.40 11.84
N ARG A 243 10.87 -0.93 11.79
CA ARG A 243 10.41 -1.89 12.80
C ARG A 243 10.99 -1.55 14.19
N GLU A 244 12.29 -1.29 14.27
CA GLU A 244 12.96 -0.92 15.52
C GLU A 244 12.33 0.33 16.15
N VAL A 245 12.10 1.39 15.37
CA VAL A 245 11.45 2.62 15.85
C VAL A 245 10.00 2.36 16.29
N VAL A 246 9.27 1.52 15.57
CA VAL A 246 7.90 1.12 15.94
C VAL A 246 7.88 0.36 17.26
N ASP A 247 8.82 -0.55 17.47
CA ASP A 247 8.90 -1.37 18.69
C ASP A 247 9.36 -0.56 19.91
N GLU A 248 10.21 0.46 19.70
CA GLU A 248 10.65 1.39 20.75
C GLU A 248 9.57 2.40 21.18
N ALA A 249 8.64 2.73 20.27
CA ALA A 249 7.57 3.70 20.54
C ALA A 249 6.43 3.15 21.43
N ARG A 250 6.56 1.94 21.92
CA ARG A 250 5.62 1.22 22.82
C ARG A 250 6.15 1.16 24.22
#